data_80015692de0e5516d8a9243898a54c48
#
_entry.id   80015692de0e5516d8a9243898a54c48
#
_cell.length_a   1.000
_cell.length_b   1.000
_cell.length_c   1.000
_cell.angle_alpha   90.00
_cell.angle_beta   90.00
_cell.angle_gamma   90.00
#
_symmetry.space_group_name_H-M   'P 1'
#
loop_
_entity.id
_entity.type
_entity.pdbx_description
1 polymer ?
#
loop_
_entity_poly.entity_id
_entity_poly.type
_entity_poly.pdbx_seq_one_letter_code
_entity_poly.pdbx_strand_id
1 'polypeptide(L)'
;KENRDYVISLRRHFHQYPELSMEEYETSKKVKEELDKMGIEYRSAANTGIIATIKGDKPGKTIALRADMDALPVEELTDFDFKSKIDGRMHACGHDMHMTTALGLLDQMLQVQPKNNMLFLFQPAEENEAGGMLMYEDGAFGDWLPDEV
;
A
#
# COMPACT_ATOMS: atom_id res chain seq x y z
N LYS A 1 -6.73 15.74 -13.40
CA LYS A 1 -8.02 15.91 -12.68
C LYS A 1 -8.59 14.57 -12.26
N GLU A 2 -8.62 13.57 -13.14
CA GLU A 2 -9.11 12.21 -12.87
C GLU A 2 -8.31 11.50 -11.78
N ASN A 3 -6.99 11.56 -11.85
CA ASN A 3 -6.12 10.95 -10.80
C ASN A 3 -6.35 11.58 -9.42
N ARG A 4 -6.57 12.90 -9.35
CA ARG A 4 -6.85 13.58 -8.08
C ARG A 4 -8.11 13.04 -7.40
N ASP A 5 -9.19 12.88 -8.14
CA ASP A 5 -10.46 12.40 -7.59
C ASP A 5 -10.35 10.92 -7.18
N TYR A 6 -9.59 10.13 -7.93
CA TYR A 6 -9.24 8.76 -7.61
C TYR A 6 -8.49 8.64 -6.27
N VAL A 7 -7.39 9.38 -6.10
CA VAL A 7 -6.60 9.33 -4.85
C VAL A 7 -7.39 9.84 -3.64
N ILE A 8 -8.23 10.86 -3.80
CA ILE A 8 -9.09 11.34 -2.73
C ILE A 8 -10.09 10.25 -2.30
N SER A 9 -10.71 9.58 -3.25
CA SER A 9 -11.68 8.52 -2.96
C SER A 9 -11.03 7.32 -2.25
N LEU A 10 -9.83 6.92 -2.66
CA LEU A 10 -9.06 5.86 -2.01
C LEU A 10 -8.68 6.24 -0.58
N ARG A 11 -8.13 7.44 -0.38
CA ARG A 11 -7.73 7.90 0.94
C ARG A 11 -8.92 7.92 1.90
N ARG A 12 -10.07 8.42 1.46
CA ARG A 12 -11.28 8.42 2.27
C ARG A 12 -11.78 7.01 2.58
N HIS A 13 -11.69 6.10 1.63
CA HIS A 13 -12.03 4.69 1.84
C HIS A 13 -11.15 4.06 2.92
N PHE A 14 -9.83 4.12 2.79
CA PHE A 14 -8.91 3.55 3.78
C PHE A 14 -9.08 4.21 5.16
N HIS A 15 -9.29 5.51 5.21
CA HIS A 15 -9.49 6.24 6.45
C HIS A 15 -10.77 5.81 7.18
N GLN A 16 -11.84 5.52 6.45
CA GLN A 16 -13.12 5.08 7.02
C GLN A 16 -13.11 3.65 7.54
N TYR A 17 -12.22 2.80 7.03
CA TYR A 17 -12.17 1.38 7.36
C TYR A 17 -10.78 0.97 7.85
N PRO A 18 -10.31 1.56 8.98
CA PRO A 18 -8.98 1.26 9.51
C PRO A 18 -8.93 -0.14 10.11
N GLU A 19 -7.85 -0.84 9.83
CA GLU A 19 -7.55 -2.16 10.38
C GLU A 19 -6.21 -2.14 11.11
N LEU A 20 -6.11 -2.87 12.23
CA LEU A 20 -4.90 -2.90 13.05
C LEU A 20 -3.82 -3.81 12.44
N SER A 21 -2.61 -3.71 12.99
CA SER A 21 -1.47 -4.56 12.62
C SER A 21 -1.84 -6.04 12.56
N MET A 22 -1.49 -6.72 11.49
CA MET A 22 -1.77 -8.12 11.15
C MET A 22 -3.27 -8.45 10.95
N GLU A 23 -4.15 -7.48 11.02
CA GLU A 23 -5.59 -7.62 10.76
C GLU A 23 -6.04 -6.85 9.49
N GLU A 24 -5.12 -6.43 8.63
CA GLU A 24 -5.37 -5.59 7.46
C GLU A 24 -5.98 -6.39 6.28
N TYR A 25 -6.99 -7.21 6.54
CA TYR A 25 -7.58 -8.12 5.54
C TYR A 25 -8.37 -7.40 4.45
N GLU A 26 -9.29 -6.52 4.83
CA GLU A 26 -10.09 -5.76 3.86
C GLU A 26 -9.26 -4.65 3.20
N THR A 27 -8.30 -4.07 3.93
CA THR A 27 -7.31 -3.14 3.38
C THR A 27 -6.50 -3.81 2.28
N SER A 28 -5.95 -5.00 2.55
CA SER A 28 -5.20 -5.80 1.59
C SER A 28 -6.04 -6.15 0.36
N LYS A 29 -7.28 -6.59 0.60
CA LYS A 29 -8.23 -6.90 -0.47
C LYS A 29 -8.50 -5.67 -1.35
N LYS A 30 -8.72 -4.51 -0.75
CA LYS A 30 -8.94 -3.26 -1.49
C LYS A 30 -7.73 -2.88 -2.34
N VAL A 31 -6.53 -2.98 -1.82
CA VAL A 31 -5.30 -2.75 -2.59
C VAL A 31 -5.21 -3.71 -3.78
N LYS A 32 -5.45 -5.01 -3.57
CA LYS A 32 -5.46 -6.02 -4.63
C LYS A 32 -6.49 -5.73 -5.71
N GLU A 33 -7.69 -5.32 -5.33
CA GLU A 33 -8.75 -4.92 -6.28
C GLU A 33 -8.30 -3.75 -7.17
N GLU A 34 -7.60 -2.76 -6.60
CA GLU A 34 -7.09 -1.64 -7.39
C GLU A 34 -5.95 -2.08 -8.33
N LEU A 35 -5.05 -2.94 -7.87
CA LEU A 35 -3.99 -3.52 -8.70
C LEU A 35 -4.57 -4.36 -9.86
N ASP A 36 -5.60 -5.15 -9.59
CA ASP A 36 -6.30 -5.94 -10.61
C ASP A 36 -6.92 -5.03 -11.69
N LYS A 37 -7.57 -3.94 -11.29
CA LYS A 37 -8.13 -2.95 -12.22
C LYS A 37 -7.05 -2.30 -13.10
N MET A 38 -5.85 -2.11 -12.56
CA MET A 38 -4.70 -1.57 -13.29
C MET A 38 -4.00 -2.62 -14.16
N GLY A 39 -4.30 -3.91 -13.99
CA GLY A 39 -3.59 -5.01 -14.65
C GLY A 39 -2.15 -5.18 -14.16
N ILE A 40 -1.86 -4.80 -12.92
CA ILE A 40 -0.52 -4.88 -12.32
C ILE A 40 -0.37 -6.22 -11.61
N GLU A 41 0.72 -6.91 -11.89
CA GLU A 41 1.07 -8.17 -11.23
C GLU A 41 1.48 -7.92 -9.78
N TYR A 42 1.02 -8.78 -8.89
CA TYR A 42 1.37 -8.74 -7.48
C TYR A 42 1.38 -10.12 -6.85
N ARG A 43 1.95 -10.21 -5.67
CA ARG A 43 1.92 -11.39 -4.80
C ARG A 43 1.72 -10.95 -3.34
N SER A 44 1.25 -11.87 -2.52
CA SER A 44 1.12 -11.67 -1.08
C SER A 44 2.41 -12.05 -0.36
N ALA A 45 2.69 -11.38 0.75
CA ALA A 45 3.75 -11.72 1.68
C ALA A 45 3.34 -11.28 3.09
N ALA A 46 3.81 -11.98 4.12
CA ALA A 46 3.49 -11.69 5.52
C ALA A 46 1.97 -11.56 5.75
N ASN A 47 1.20 -12.55 5.28
CA ASN A 47 -0.25 -12.67 5.42
C ASN A 47 -1.04 -11.59 4.65
N THR A 48 -1.00 -10.32 5.08
CA THR A 48 -1.77 -9.21 4.50
C THR A 48 -0.94 -8.30 3.60
N GLY A 49 0.37 -8.39 3.63
CA GLY A 49 1.26 -7.59 2.80
C GLY A 49 1.17 -7.94 1.31
N ILE A 50 1.50 -6.98 0.47
CA ILE A 50 1.42 -7.10 -0.98
C ILE A 50 2.69 -6.52 -1.60
N ILE A 51 3.18 -7.20 -2.65
CA ILE A 51 4.27 -6.71 -3.47
C ILE A 51 3.79 -6.63 -4.91
N ALA A 52 3.65 -5.42 -5.42
CA ALA A 52 3.35 -5.18 -6.82
C ALA A 52 4.66 -4.96 -7.60
N THR A 53 4.73 -5.49 -8.80
CA THR A 53 5.92 -5.46 -9.64
C THR A 53 5.64 -4.81 -10.97
N ILE A 54 6.50 -3.87 -11.39
CA ILE A 54 6.49 -3.32 -12.74
C ILE A 54 7.88 -3.50 -13.33
N LYS A 55 7.93 -4.24 -14.44
CA LYS A 55 9.19 -4.44 -15.18
C LYS A 55 9.54 -3.19 -15.98
N GLY A 56 10.75 -2.69 -15.81
CA GLY A 56 11.28 -1.59 -16.60
C GLY A 56 11.60 -1.99 -18.05
N ASP A 57 11.62 -1.02 -18.95
CA ASP A 57 11.98 -1.25 -20.37
C ASP A 57 13.50 -1.49 -20.57
N LYS A 58 14.33 -0.88 -19.72
CA LYS A 58 15.79 -1.01 -19.71
C LYS A 58 16.31 -1.09 -18.28
N PRO A 59 16.02 -2.18 -17.55
CA PRO A 59 16.31 -2.25 -16.14
C PRO A 59 17.81 -2.26 -15.87
N GLY A 60 18.32 -1.20 -15.25
CA GLY A 60 19.68 -1.12 -14.70
C GLY A 60 19.68 -1.24 -13.18
N LYS A 61 18.54 -0.93 -12.57
CA LYS A 61 18.30 -1.01 -11.12
C LYS A 61 16.90 -1.55 -10.83
N THR A 62 16.71 -2.00 -9.59
CA THR A 62 15.40 -2.25 -9.01
C THR A 62 15.17 -1.23 -7.90
N ILE A 63 14.12 -0.46 -8.00
CA ILE A 63 13.74 0.58 -7.04
C ILE A 63 12.47 0.12 -6.32
N ALA A 64 12.50 0.13 -5.00
CA ALA A 64 11.32 -0.16 -4.18
C ALA A 64 10.72 1.11 -3.61
N LEU A 65 9.40 1.17 -3.56
CA LEU A 65 8.64 2.15 -2.83
C LEU A 65 7.81 1.42 -1.77
N ARG A 66 7.94 1.83 -0.52
CA ARG A 66 7.23 1.23 0.60
C ARG A 66 6.07 2.12 1.04
N ALA A 67 4.93 1.49 1.29
CA ALA A 67 3.76 2.09 1.91
C ALA A 67 3.23 1.13 2.98
N ASP A 68 3.07 1.61 4.19
CA ASP A 68 2.49 0.85 5.30
C ASP A 68 0.96 0.86 5.26
N MET A 69 0.34 -0.12 5.92
CA MET A 69 -1.09 -0.39 5.75
C MET A 69 -1.91 -0.30 7.03
N ASP A 70 -1.30 -0.49 8.19
CA ASP A 70 -1.98 -0.65 9.46
C ASP A 70 -2.41 0.68 10.08
N ALA A 71 -3.47 0.62 10.86
CA ALA A 71 -4.01 1.72 11.65
C ALA A 71 -3.68 1.54 13.14
N LEU A 72 -4.01 2.53 13.93
CA LEU A 72 -3.77 2.57 15.37
C LEU A 72 -5.05 2.30 16.18
N PRO A 73 -4.94 1.69 17.37
CA PRO A 73 -6.06 1.50 18.30
C PRO A 73 -6.39 2.81 19.05
N VAL A 74 -6.80 3.82 18.29
CA VAL A 74 -7.08 5.17 18.76
C VAL A 74 -8.49 5.57 18.32
N GLU A 75 -9.25 6.18 19.21
CA GLU A 75 -10.56 6.74 18.86
C GLU A 75 -10.40 8.03 18.05
N GLU A 76 -11.08 8.12 16.92
CA GLU A 76 -11.09 9.33 16.10
C GLU A 76 -12.08 10.37 16.63
N LEU A 77 -11.56 11.52 17.02
CA LEU A 77 -12.34 12.64 17.56
C LEU A 77 -12.57 13.76 16.52
N THR A 78 -12.26 13.53 15.26
CA THR A 78 -12.52 14.52 14.21
C THR A 78 -13.99 14.56 13.84
N ASP A 79 -14.41 15.63 13.17
CA ASP A 79 -15.74 15.83 12.62
C ASP A 79 -15.79 15.64 11.08
N PHE A 80 -14.80 14.99 10.50
CA PHE A 80 -14.75 14.73 9.07
C PHE A 80 -15.90 13.84 8.61
N ASP A 81 -16.44 14.15 7.44
CA ASP A 81 -17.48 13.34 6.78
C ASP A 81 -16.98 11.93 6.38
N PHE A 82 -15.67 11.74 6.34
CA PHE A 82 -14.98 10.48 6.06
C PHE A 82 -14.23 9.92 7.28
N LYS A 83 -14.59 10.29 8.50
CA LYS A 83 -13.98 9.73 9.70
C LYS A 83 -14.14 8.21 9.79
N SER A 84 -13.34 7.58 10.63
CA SER A 84 -13.43 6.13 10.89
C SER A 84 -14.86 5.70 11.20
N LYS A 85 -15.26 4.58 10.62
CA LYS A 85 -16.53 3.89 10.91
C LYS A 85 -16.34 2.72 11.89
N ILE A 86 -15.13 2.54 12.38
CA ILE A 86 -14.75 1.47 13.29
C ILE A 86 -14.35 2.11 14.62
N ASP A 87 -15.13 1.88 15.64
CA ASP A 87 -14.90 2.43 16.98
C ASP A 87 -13.52 2.00 17.51
N GLY A 88 -12.78 2.94 18.08
CA GLY A 88 -11.48 2.69 18.68
C GLY A 88 -10.35 2.42 17.69
N ARG A 89 -10.54 2.68 16.39
CA ARG A 89 -9.51 2.52 15.36
C ARG A 89 -9.44 3.75 14.46
N MET A 90 -8.23 4.20 14.16
CA MET A 90 -8.01 5.36 13.30
C MET A 90 -6.69 5.24 12.55
N HIS A 91 -6.67 5.66 11.29
CA HIS A 91 -5.43 5.97 10.58
C HIS A 91 -4.85 7.30 11.08
N ALA A 92 -4.23 7.26 12.26
CA ALA A 92 -3.66 8.44 12.92
C ALA A 92 -2.19 8.69 12.55
N CYS A 93 -1.51 7.72 11.94
CA CYS A 93 -0.11 7.85 11.50
C CYS A 93 0.03 8.23 10.01
N GLY A 94 -1.06 8.24 9.26
CA GLY A 94 -1.04 8.63 7.85
C GLY A 94 -0.82 7.50 6.84
N HIS A 95 -0.89 6.24 7.27
CA HIS A 95 -0.71 5.08 6.40
C HIS A 95 -1.78 4.99 5.31
N ASP A 96 -2.99 5.50 5.53
CA ASP A 96 -4.02 5.68 4.51
C ASP A 96 -3.54 6.58 3.35
N MET A 97 -2.76 7.62 3.65
CA MET A 97 -2.16 8.49 2.64
C MET A 97 -0.97 7.82 1.95
N HIS A 98 -0.17 7.03 2.66
CA HIS A 98 0.94 6.30 2.07
C HIS A 98 0.46 5.29 1.01
N MET A 99 -0.52 4.46 1.34
CA MET A 99 -1.13 3.52 0.38
C MET A 99 -1.73 4.24 -0.82
N THR A 100 -2.44 5.33 -0.57
CA THR A 100 -3.08 6.13 -1.61
C THR A 100 -2.06 6.76 -2.55
N THR A 101 -0.94 7.26 -2.00
CA THR A 101 0.17 7.80 -2.80
C THR A 101 0.78 6.73 -3.68
N ALA A 102 1.03 5.54 -3.14
CA ALA A 102 1.57 4.41 -3.90
C ALA A 102 0.62 3.98 -5.04
N LEU A 103 -0.67 3.82 -4.77
CA LEU A 103 -1.68 3.48 -5.78
C LEU A 103 -1.86 4.58 -6.82
N GLY A 104 -1.85 5.84 -6.40
CA GLY A 104 -1.92 6.99 -7.31
C GLY A 104 -0.72 7.10 -8.24
N LEU A 105 0.48 6.78 -7.74
CA LEU A 105 1.69 6.71 -8.56
C LEU A 105 1.61 5.54 -9.56
N LEU A 106 1.17 4.36 -9.12
CA LEU A 106 0.97 3.21 -9.99
C LEU A 106 0.02 3.53 -11.14
N ASP A 107 -1.10 4.18 -10.84
CA ASP A 107 -2.07 4.63 -11.87
C ASP A 107 -1.42 5.55 -12.91
N GLN A 108 -0.57 6.47 -12.49
CA GLN A 108 0.18 7.34 -13.41
C GLN A 108 1.22 6.56 -14.24
N MET A 109 1.86 5.57 -13.65
CA MET A 109 2.87 4.74 -14.31
C MET A 109 2.29 3.82 -15.39
N LEU A 110 0.98 3.59 -15.42
CA LEU A 110 0.33 2.88 -16.54
C LEU A 110 0.47 3.61 -17.87
N GLN A 111 0.66 4.92 -17.84
CA GLN A 111 0.79 5.77 -19.02
C GLN A 111 2.25 6.02 -19.42
N VAL A 112 3.20 5.77 -18.52
CA VAL A 112 4.62 6.04 -18.70
C VAL A 112 5.41 4.81 -18.26
N GLN A 113 5.95 4.05 -19.23
CA GLN A 113 6.76 2.89 -18.94
C GLN A 113 8.01 3.30 -18.13
N PRO A 114 8.23 2.77 -16.92
CA PRO A 114 9.42 3.08 -16.14
C PRO A 114 10.67 2.51 -16.82
N LYS A 115 11.80 3.19 -16.66
CA LYS A 115 13.08 2.71 -17.13
C LYS A 115 13.57 1.52 -16.30
N ASN A 116 13.55 1.67 -14.98
CA ASN A 116 14.01 0.67 -14.04
C ASN A 116 12.87 -0.26 -13.59
N ASN A 117 13.23 -1.42 -13.06
CA ASN A 117 12.25 -2.26 -12.36
C ASN A 117 11.74 -1.54 -11.11
N MET A 118 10.45 -1.67 -10.83
CA MET A 118 9.82 -1.06 -9.67
C MET A 118 9.13 -2.12 -8.81
N LEU A 119 9.36 -2.06 -7.51
CA LEU A 119 8.63 -2.80 -6.49
C LEU A 119 7.81 -1.83 -5.66
N PHE A 120 6.54 -2.15 -5.46
CA PHE A 120 5.67 -1.42 -4.54
C PHE A 120 5.33 -2.35 -3.38
N LEU A 121 5.87 -2.02 -2.21
CA LEU A 121 5.72 -2.81 -0.99
C LEU A 121 4.60 -2.23 -0.14
N PHE A 122 3.45 -2.90 -0.12
CA PHE A 122 2.38 -2.57 0.82
C PHE A 122 2.63 -3.38 2.08
N GLN A 123 3.23 -2.73 3.08
CA GLN A 123 3.74 -3.37 4.30
C GLN A 123 2.69 -3.40 5.39
N PRO A 124 2.34 -4.58 5.94
CA PRO A 124 1.50 -4.68 7.13
C PRO A 124 2.29 -4.39 8.40
N ALA A 125 1.59 -4.18 9.51
CA ALA A 125 2.11 -4.24 10.87
C ALA A 125 3.37 -3.38 11.12
N GLU A 126 3.37 -2.15 10.65
CA GLU A 126 4.47 -1.22 10.91
C GLU A 126 4.53 -0.81 12.38
N GLU A 127 3.37 -0.62 13.01
CA GLU A 127 3.26 -0.07 14.35
C GLU A 127 3.65 -1.05 15.48
N ASN A 128 3.52 -2.36 15.26
CA ASN A 128 3.67 -3.33 16.37
C ASN A 128 4.54 -4.55 16.07
N GLU A 129 4.55 -5.08 14.85
CA GLU A 129 5.02 -6.44 14.58
C GLU A 129 6.21 -6.53 13.62
N ALA A 130 6.86 -5.40 13.33
CA ALA A 130 7.97 -5.34 12.36
C ALA A 130 7.64 -6.00 10.99
N GLY A 131 6.47 -5.65 10.43
CA GLY A 131 5.95 -6.25 9.20
C GLY A 131 6.91 -6.25 8.01
N GLY A 132 7.81 -5.28 7.94
CA GLY A 132 8.87 -5.26 6.92
C GLY A 132 9.83 -6.46 7.03
N MET A 133 10.20 -6.86 8.25
CA MET A 133 11.03 -8.03 8.48
C MET A 133 10.25 -9.31 8.14
N LEU A 134 8.99 -9.41 8.53
CA LEU A 134 8.13 -10.54 8.20
C LEU A 134 7.99 -10.71 6.68
N MET A 135 7.83 -9.60 5.94
CA MET A 135 7.81 -9.64 4.48
C MET A 135 9.13 -10.14 3.91
N TYR A 136 10.26 -9.68 4.44
CA TYR A 136 11.58 -10.11 4.00
C TYR A 136 11.79 -11.61 4.24
N GLU A 137 11.47 -12.11 5.43
CA GLU A 137 11.58 -13.53 5.80
C GLU A 137 10.65 -14.42 4.96
N ASP A 138 9.52 -13.90 4.53
CA ASP A 138 8.57 -14.57 3.62
C ASP A 138 8.99 -14.48 2.13
N GLY A 139 10.21 -14.03 1.85
CA GLY A 139 10.77 -13.96 0.51
C GLY A 139 10.15 -12.88 -0.38
N ALA A 140 9.76 -11.77 0.20
CA ALA A 140 9.04 -10.69 -0.47
C ALA A 140 9.71 -10.19 -1.76
N PHE A 141 11.01 -10.09 -1.78
CA PHE A 141 11.73 -9.55 -2.95
C PHE A 141 11.90 -10.57 -4.08
N GLY A 142 11.80 -11.87 -3.79
CA GLY A 142 12.06 -12.92 -4.79
C GLY A 142 13.41 -12.70 -5.46
N ASP A 143 13.41 -12.69 -6.81
CA ASP A 143 14.62 -12.44 -7.61
C ASP A 143 14.92 -10.93 -7.79
N TRP A 144 14.09 -10.05 -7.25
CA TRP A 144 14.20 -8.60 -7.43
C TRP A 144 14.63 -7.92 -6.13
N LEU A 145 15.87 -8.14 -5.73
CA LEU A 145 16.44 -7.37 -4.62
C LEU A 145 16.51 -5.90 -5.01
N PRO A 146 15.94 -4.98 -4.22
CA PRO A 146 16.00 -3.57 -4.54
C PRO A 146 17.41 -3.02 -4.30
N ASP A 147 17.85 -2.17 -5.22
CA ASP A 147 19.08 -1.38 -5.07
C ASP A 147 18.83 -0.15 -4.19
N GLU A 148 17.60 0.36 -4.20
CA GLU A 148 17.16 1.52 -3.44
C GLU A 148 15.71 1.31 -2.93
N VAL A 149 15.44 1.83 -1.71
CA VAL A 149 14.10 1.83 -1.09
C VAL A 149 13.76 3.25 -0.64
#